data_0314934647186e2a586ccc0e026a0be5
#
_entry.id   0314934647186e2a586ccc0e026a0be5
#
_cell.length_a   1.000
_cell.length_b   1.000
_cell.length_c   1.000
_cell.angle_alpha   90.00
_cell.angle_beta   90.00
_cell.angle_gamma   90.00
#
_symmetry.space_group_name_H-M   'P 1'
#
loop_
_entity.id
_entity.type
_entity.pdbx_description
1 polymer ?
#
loop_
_entity_poly.entity_id
_entity_poly.type
_entity_poly.pdbx_seq_one_letter_code
_entity_poly.pdbx_strand_id
1 'polypeptide(L)'
;MWSILANVPAELAASRPIPDAHTMWEIVMHMTFWEEVATKRLEGERAGLIEERNFPPMPAATEDNWRKTLDELRSSNARFREALAKLDPSKLDELSAAGKRTYYEEAHGLIEHHIYHLGQVAMLKKSQ
;
A
#
# COMPACT_ATOMS: atom_id res chain seq x y z
N MET A 1 3.18 -9.38 6.38
CA MET A 1 3.58 -7.99 6.02
C MET A 1 4.47 -7.35 7.07
N TRP A 2 4.00 -7.29 8.30
CA TRP A 2 4.72 -6.57 9.36
C TRP A 2 6.06 -7.21 9.74
N SER A 3 6.19 -8.54 9.61
CA SER A 3 7.46 -9.23 9.84
C SER A 3 8.57 -8.76 8.89
N ILE A 4 8.23 -8.41 7.65
CA ILE A 4 9.20 -7.90 6.67
C ILE A 4 9.63 -6.49 7.04
N LEU A 5 8.71 -5.66 7.51
CA LEU A 5 8.97 -4.27 7.88
C LEU A 5 9.51 -4.11 9.31
N ALA A 6 9.43 -5.17 10.13
CA ALA A 6 9.90 -5.14 11.50
C ALA A 6 11.41 -4.89 11.56
N ASN A 7 11.81 -4.06 12.52
CA ASN A 7 13.22 -3.74 12.78
C ASN A 7 13.97 -3.09 11.60
N VAL A 8 13.24 -2.48 10.67
CA VAL A 8 13.85 -1.68 9.61
C VAL A 8 14.02 -0.26 10.13
N PRO A 9 15.26 0.24 10.28
CA PRO A 9 15.47 1.63 10.72
C PRO A 9 15.21 2.62 9.57
N ALA A 10 14.94 3.87 9.92
CA ALA A 10 14.65 4.92 8.95
C ALA A 10 15.76 5.06 7.89
N GLU A 11 17.01 5.01 8.33
CA GLU A 11 18.16 5.13 7.42
C GLU A 11 18.14 4.03 6.35
N LEU A 12 17.85 2.79 6.75
CA LEU A 12 17.75 1.68 5.80
C LEU A 12 16.54 1.84 4.87
N ALA A 13 15.39 2.25 5.42
CA ALA A 13 14.19 2.47 4.62
C ALA A 13 14.38 3.57 3.58
N ALA A 14 15.16 4.58 3.89
CA ALA A 14 15.45 5.71 3.00
C ALA A 14 16.61 5.44 2.02
N SER A 15 17.35 4.36 2.20
CA SER A 15 18.50 4.06 1.35
C SER A 15 18.07 3.57 -0.03
N ARG A 16 18.88 3.87 -1.04
CA ARG A 16 18.62 3.51 -2.44
C ARG A 16 19.77 2.63 -2.94
N PRO A 17 19.77 1.32 -2.59
CA PRO A 17 20.86 0.42 -3.01
C PRO A 17 20.86 0.17 -4.51
N ILE A 18 19.73 0.31 -5.17
CA ILE A 18 19.60 0.22 -6.62
C ILE A 18 19.25 1.62 -7.14
N PRO A 19 20.18 2.30 -7.86
CA PRO A 19 20.04 3.75 -8.15
C PRO A 19 18.73 4.19 -8.80
N ASP A 20 18.19 3.40 -9.70
CA ASP A 20 16.99 3.76 -10.45
C ASP A 20 15.72 3.10 -9.89
N ALA A 21 15.81 2.44 -8.75
CA ALA A 21 14.67 1.79 -8.11
C ALA A 21 14.17 2.61 -6.91
N HIS A 22 12.92 2.38 -6.54
CA HIS A 22 12.34 3.02 -5.37
C HIS A 22 12.96 2.50 -4.07
N THR A 23 13.00 3.36 -3.06
CA THR A 23 13.39 2.97 -1.70
C THR A 23 12.26 2.19 -1.03
N MET A 24 12.57 1.49 0.07
CA MET A 24 11.53 0.84 0.88
C MET A 24 10.49 1.84 1.35
N TRP A 25 10.92 3.04 1.75
CA TRP A 25 10.03 4.10 2.22
C TRP A 25 9.04 4.52 1.13
N GLU A 26 9.55 4.77 -0.06
CA GLU A 26 8.70 5.12 -1.20
C GLU A 26 7.70 4.02 -1.51
N ILE A 27 8.11 2.76 -1.45
CA ILE A 27 7.24 1.61 -1.68
C ILE A 27 6.13 1.54 -0.63
N VAL A 28 6.46 1.77 0.64
CA VAL A 28 5.46 1.76 1.73
C VAL A 28 4.42 2.86 1.52
N MET A 29 4.84 4.06 1.16
CA MET A 29 3.91 5.16 0.87
C MET A 29 3.02 4.83 -0.33
N HIS A 30 3.58 4.21 -1.35
CA HIS A 30 2.86 3.77 -2.54
C HIS A 30 1.81 2.71 -2.17
N MET A 31 2.16 1.75 -1.33
CA MET A 31 1.22 0.74 -0.84
C MET A 31 0.06 1.37 -0.08
N THR A 32 0.36 2.34 0.78
CA THR A 32 -0.66 3.07 1.55
C THR A 32 -1.65 3.78 0.62
N PHE A 33 -1.16 4.45 -0.39
CA PHE A 33 -2.02 5.13 -1.36
C PHE A 33 -2.98 4.17 -2.05
N TRP A 34 -2.47 3.06 -2.58
CA TRP A 34 -3.33 2.11 -3.29
C TRP A 34 -4.29 1.36 -2.38
N GLU A 35 -3.91 1.18 -1.12
CA GLU A 35 -4.81 0.63 -0.11
C GLU A 35 -5.97 1.57 0.16
N GLU A 36 -5.71 2.88 0.23
CA GLU A 36 -6.76 3.89 0.35
C GLU A 36 -7.69 3.88 -0.86
N VAL A 37 -7.12 3.80 -2.06
CA VAL A 37 -7.91 3.71 -3.30
C VAL A 37 -8.81 2.48 -3.30
N ALA A 38 -8.25 1.32 -2.96
CA ALA A 38 -9.02 0.09 -2.92
C ALA A 38 -10.14 0.14 -1.88
N THR A 39 -9.86 0.72 -0.72
CA THR A 39 -10.88 0.91 0.33
C THR A 39 -12.05 1.75 -0.18
N LYS A 40 -11.76 2.87 -0.82
CA LYS A 40 -12.80 3.73 -1.39
C LYS A 40 -13.62 3.00 -2.45
N ARG A 41 -12.98 2.22 -3.30
CA ARG A 41 -13.68 1.42 -4.31
C ARG A 41 -14.61 0.38 -3.67
N LEU A 42 -14.17 -0.28 -2.60
CA LEU A 42 -15.02 -1.22 -1.86
C LEU A 42 -16.21 -0.51 -1.21
N GLU A 43 -16.06 0.76 -0.85
CA GLU A 43 -17.12 1.59 -0.28
C GLU A 43 -18.06 2.17 -1.35
N GLY A 44 -17.85 1.88 -2.61
CA GLY A 44 -18.71 2.31 -3.71
C GLY A 44 -18.28 3.62 -4.37
N GLU A 45 -17.10 4.15 -4.05
CA GLU A 45 -16.59 5.39 -4.62
C GLU A 45 -15.80 5.15 -5.90
N ARG A 46 -15.80 6.15 -6.77
CA ARG A 46 -14.94 6.18 -7.95
C ARG A 46 -13.58 6.76 -7.56
N ALA A 47 -12.67 5.90 -7.15
CA ALA A 47 -11.30 6.31 -6.81
C ALA A 47 -10.34 5.74 -7.83
N GLY A 48 -9.23 6.43 -8.08
CA GLY A 48 -8.23 5.99 -9.03
C GLY A 48 -6.91 6.69 -8.82
N LEU A 49 -6.02 6.56 -9.80
CA LEU A 49 -4.69 7.10 -9.74
C LEU A 49 -4.69 8.62 -9.60
N ILE A 50 -3.94 9.10 -8.62
CA ILE A 50 -3.56 10.51 -8.48
C ILE A 50 -2.04 10.52 -8.49
N GLU A 51 -1.45 11.01 -9.56
CA GLU A 51 0.00 10.90 -9.80
C GLU A 51 0.83 11.43 -8.64
N GLU A 52 0.46 12.58 -8.09
CA GLU A 52 1.20 13.21 -6.99
C GLU A 52 1.16 12.40 -5.69
N ARG A 53 0.21 11.49 -5.56
CA ARG A 53 0.05 10.65 -4.37
C ARG A 53 0.52 9.23 -4.57
N ASN A 54 0.75 8.81 -5.81
CA ASN A 54 1.19 7.45 -6.13
C ASN A 54 2.57 7.15 -5.55
N PHE A 55 3.53 8.03 -5.80
CA PHE A 55 4.85 8.01 -5.17
C PHE A 55 5.14 9.43 -4.68
N PRO A 56 4.61 9.80 -3.51
CA PRO A 56 4.82 11.15 -2.98
C PRO A 56 6.28 11.37 -2.57
N PRO A 57 6.73 12.62 -2.44
CA PRO A 57 8.07 12.89 -1.96
C PRO A 57 8.31 12.30 -0.58
N MET A 58 9.50 11.71 -0.38
CA MET A 58 9.88 11.19 0.93
C MET A 58 10.06 12.34 1.91
N PRO A 59 9.53 12.21 3.14
CA PRO A 59 9.85 13.18 4.19
C PRO A 59 11.31 13.00 4.65
N ALA A 60 11.77 13.88 5.54
CA ALA A 60 13.10 13.72 6.12
C ALA A 60 13.25 12.33 6.76
N ALA A 61 14.42 11.71 6.58
CA ALA A 61 14.67 10.34 6.98
C ALA A 61 14.94 10.22 8.48
N THR A 62 13.95 10.51 9.29
CA THR A 62 14.00 10.39 10.75
C THR A 62 13.20 9.20 11.23
N GLU A 63 13.54 8.66 12.39
CA GLU A 63 12.78 7.55 12.99
C GLU A 63 11.33 7.95 13.26
N ASP A 64 11.07 9.20 13.66
CA ASP A 64 9.72 9.67 13.89
C ASP A 64 8.90 9.69 12.60
N ASN A 65 9.46 10.16 11.50
CA ASN A 65 8.79 10.18 10.21
C ASN A 65 8.57 8.77 9.67
N TRP A 66 9.53 7.87 9.84
CA TRP A 66 9.39 6.48 9.43
C TRP A 66 8.27 5.80 10.20
N ARG A 67 8.22 6.02 11.52
CA ARG A 67 7.13 5.48 12.35
C ARG A 67 5.77 5.99 11.90
N LYS A 68 5.66 7.28 11.58
CA LYS A 68 4.42 7.85 11.05
C LYS A 68 4.01 7.19 9.74
N THR A 69 4.96 6.95 8.84
CA THR A 69 4.70 6.28 7.57
C THR A 69 4.17 4.86 7.79
N LEU A 70 4.77 4.11 8.73
CA LEU A 70 4.29 2.77 9.07
C LEU A 70 2.92 2.80 9.75
N ASP A 71 2.66 3.78 10.60
CA ASP A 71 1.38 3.95 11.26
C ASP A 71 0.27 4.27 10.25
N GLU A 72 0.57 5.06 9.23
CA GLU A 72 -0.38 5.34 8.14
C GLU A 72 -0.72 4.07 7.37
N LEU A 73 0.27 3.23 7.07
CA LEU A 73 0.01 1.96 6.42
C LEU A 73 -0.86 1.05 7.30
N ARG A 74 -0.59 1.00 8.60
CA ARG A 74 -1.40 0.21 9.54
C ARG A 74 -2.84 0.70 9.59
N SER A 75 -3.02 2.02 9.65
CA SER A 75 -4.36 2.61 9.68
C SER A 75 -5.12 2.34 8.38
N SER A 76 -4.49 2.50 7.23
CA SER A 76 -5.13 2.24 5.95
C SER A 76 -5.45 0.75 5.78
N ASN A 77 -4.58 -0.13 6.27
CA ASN A 77 -4.82 -1.57 6.24
C ASN A 77 -6.03 -1.95 7.11
N ALA A 78 -6.16 -1.35 8.29
CA ALA A 78 -7.31 -1.58 9.15
C ALA A 78 -8.62 -1.13 8.47
N ARG A 79 -8.59 0.03 7.81
CA ARG A 79 -9.75 0.53 7.07
C ARG A 79 -10.11 -0.36 5.89
N PHE A 80 -9.12 -0.86 5.15
CA PHE A 80 -9.35 -1.78 4.05
C PHE A 80 -10.01 -3.07 4.52
N ARG A 81 -9.48 -3.65 5.60
CA ARG A 81 -10.02 -4.89 6.17
C ARG A 81 -11.45 -4.68 6.67
N GLU A 82 -11.75 -3.54 7.27
CA GLU A 82 -13.09 -3.20 7.72
C GLU A 82 -14.04 -3.04 6.54
N ALA A 83 -13.64 -2.34 5.49
CA ALA A 83 -14.44 -2.17 4.28
C ALA A 83 -14.73 -3.52 3.62
N LEU A 84 -13.74 -4.41 3.57
CA LEU A 84 -13.91 -5.75 3.02
C LEU A 84 -14.88 -6.58 3.86
N ALA A 85 -14.78 -6.49 5.19
CA ALA A 85 -15.68 -7.21 6.10
C ALA A 85 -17.13 -6.74 6.00
N LYS A 86 -17.36 -5.47 5.69
CA LYS A 86 -18.69 -4.89 5.53
C LYS A 86 -19.30 -5.14 4.16
N LEU A 87 -18.51 -5.55 3.19
CA LEU A 87 -19.01 -5.81 1.85
C LEU A 87 -19.91 -7.05 1.86
N ASP A 88 -21.12 -6.89 1.31
CA ASP A 88 -22.04 -8.02 1.16
C ASP A 88 -21.43 -9.03 0.17
N PRO A 89 -21.26 -10.30 0.57
CA PRO A 89 -20.71 -11.32 -0.33
C PRO A 89 -21.45 -11.45 -1.66
N SER A 90 -22.74 -11.14 -1.70
CA SER A 90 -23.54 -11.17 -2.94
C SER A 90 -23.08 -10.13 -3.96
N LYS A 91 -22.33 -9.10 -3.53
CA LYS A 91 -21.85 -8.05 -4.43
C LYS A 91 -20.47 -8.33 -5.01
N LEU A 92 -19.80 -9.39 -4.59
CA LEU A 92 -18.43 -9.66 -5.03
C LEU A 92 -18.27 -9.74 -6.55
N ASP A 93 -19.27 -10.29 -7.26
CA ASP A 93 -19.23 -10.42 -8.71
C ASP A 93 -19.80 -9.21 -9.47
N GLU A 94 -20.24 -8.17 -8.74
CA GLU A 94 -20.71 -6.93 -9.35
C GLU A 94 -19.55 -6.01 -9.67
N LEU A 95 -19.71 -5.19 -10.71
CA LEU A 95 -18.69 -4.17 -11.05
C LEU A 95 -18.65 -3.13 -9.96
N SER A 96 -17.43 -2.73 -9.57
CA SER A 96 -17.24 -1.61 -8.67
C SER A 96 -17.63 -0.29 -9.36
N ALA A 97 -17.77 0.78 -8.59
CA ALA A 97 -18.11 2.10 -9.13
C ALA A 97 -17.09 2.61 -10.15
N ALA A 98 -15.84 2.11 -10.11
CA ALA A 98 -14.83 2.44 -11.11
C ALA A 98 -15.13 1.80 -12.48
N GLY A 99 -16.01 0.79 -12.54
CA GLY A 99 -16.62 0.29 -13.77
C GLY A 99 -15.81 -0.70 -14.59
N LYS A 100 -14.59 -1.04 -14.17
CA LYS A 100 -13.70 -1.92 -14.94
C LYS A 100 -13.49 -3.28 -14.31
N ARG A 101 -13.64 -3.39 -13.01
CA ARG A 101 -13.38 -4.61 -12.24
C ARG A 101 -14.54 -4.88 -11.29
N THR A 102 -14.71 -6.14 -10.95
CA THR A 102 -15.66 -6.53 -9.90
C THR A 102 -15.09 -6.16 -8.54
N TYR A 103 -15.95 -6.11 -7.52
CA TYR A 103 -15.51 -5.91 -6.14
C TYR A 103 -14.49 -6.97 -5.72
N TYR A 104 -14.69 -8.21 -6.14
CA TYR A 104 -13.73 -9.29 -5.88
C TYR A 104 -12.36 -8.96 -6.49
N GLU A 105 -12.34 -8.55 -7.75
CA GLU A 105 -11.09 -8.20 -8.44
C GLU A 105 -10.39 -6.99 -7.81
N GLU A 106 -11.15 -6.01 -7.31
CA GLU A 106 -10.56 -4.87 -6.59
C GLU A 106 -9.84 -5.34 -5.32
N ALA A 107 -10.50 -6.18 -4.51
CA ALA A 107 -9.92 -6.68 -3.26
C ALA A 107 -8.73 -7.59 -3.52
N HIS A 108 -8.87 -8.56 -4.43
CA HIS A 108 -7.82 -9.53 -4.76
C HIS A 108 -6.62 -8.84 -5.42
N GLY A 109 -6.89 -7.87 -6.30
CA GLY A 109 -5.85 -7.11 -6.97
C GLY A 109 -4.99 -6.31 -6.00
N LEU A 110 -5.58 -5.74 -4.95
CA LEU A 110 -4.80 -5.06 -3.92
C LEU A 110 -3.88 -6.03 -3.19
N ILE A 111 -4.38 -7.21 -2.82
CA ILE A 111 -3.59 -8.22 -2.12
C ILE A 111 -2.41 -8.65 -2.99
N GLU A 112 -2.63 -8.93 -4.27
CA GLU A 112 -1.55 -9.27 -5.21
C GLU A 112 -0.53 -8.13 -5.34
N HIS A 113 -1.00 -6.90 -5.44
CA HIS A 113 -0.16 -5.70 -5.51
C HIS A 113 0.74 -5.58 -4.28
N HIS A 114 0.17 -5.82 -3.10
CA HIS A 114 0.92 -5.78 -1.85
C HIS A 114 1.96 -6.91 -1.77
N ILE A 115 1.61 -8.11 -2.20
CA ILE A 115 2.55 -9.24 -2.22
C ILE A 115 3.75 -8.90 -3.13
N TYR A 116 3.49 -8.34 -4.30
CA TYR A 116 4.54 -7.91 -5.22
C TYR A 116 5.49 -6.90 -4.59
N HIS A 117 4.95 -5.86 -3.96
CA HIS A 117 5.78 -4.81 -3.34
C HIS A 117 6.50 -5.29 -2.09
N LEU A 118 5.90 -6.19 -1.32
CA LEU A 118 6.58 -6.81 -0.17
C LEU A 118 7.76 -7.66 -0.62
N GLY A 119 7.65 -8.31 -1.77
CA GLY A 119 8.79 -9.00 -2.38
C GLY A 119 9.93 -8.05 -2.71
N GLN A 120 9.61 -6.87 -3.26
CA GLN A 120 10.62 -5.83 -3.53
C GLN A 120 11.28 -5.35 -2.23
N VAL A 121 10.50 -5.09 -1.19
CA VAL A 121 11.03 -4.66 0.11
C VAL A 121 11.95 -5.73 0.70
N ALA A 122 11.54 -6.99 0.64
CA ALA A 122 12.36 -8.11 1.13
C ALA A 122 13.69 -8.19 0.39
N MET A 123 13.69 -8.00 -0.92
CA MET A 123 14.92 -7.99 -1.72
C MET A 123 15.82 -6.81 -1.36
N LEU A 124 15.24 -5.62 -1.23
CA LEU A 124 15.99 -4.43 -0.82
C LEU A 124 16.61 -4.59 0.56
N LYS A 125 15.88 -5.20 1.49
CA LYS A 125 16.36 -5.46 2.84
C LYS A 125 17.59 -6.39 2.83
N LYS A 126 17.59 -7.40 1.96
CA LYS A 126 18.72 -8.34 1.84
C LYS A 126 19.90 -7.75 1.11
N SER A 127 19.69 -6.70 0.32
CA SER A 127 20.75 -6.05 -0.46
C SER A 127 21.64 -5.10 0.35
N GLN A 128 21.29 -4.90 1.62
CA GLN A 128 21.98 -3.95 2.51
C GLN A 128 23.07 -4.62 3.34
#